data_a927b7fcdafafff724a0a5bf2abbd501
#
_entry.id   a927b7fcdafafff724a0a5bf2abbd501
#
_cell.length_a   1.000
_cell.length_b   1.000
_cell.length_c   1.000
_cell.angle_alpha   90.00
_cell.angle_beta   90.00
_cell.angle_gamma   90.00
#
_symmetry.space_group_name_H-M   'P 1'
#
loop_
_entity.id
_entity.type
_entity.pdbx_description
1 polymer ?
#
loop_
_entity_poly.entity_id
_entity_poly.type
_entity_poly.pdbx_seq_one_letter_code
_entity_poly.pdbx_strand_id
1 'polypeptide(L)'
;MSLKFEVDFLTPFVISSGKALDGLDHTIDEETLFPSSAVKGLLRAHALHWLGLPKTLVGEVFGTARKGSDWIFSDVAVERVGTGVLQHGVEPSLWNRVRVDENGRAEERALVAGQQCWAARGEFTIAWDGRGEPPKLHILVLRAA
;
A
#
# COMPACT_ATOMS: atom_id res chain seq x y z
N MET A 1 -7.45 -22.16 0.36
CA MET A 1 -6.95 -21.65 -0.93
C MET A 1 -6.16 -20.38 -0.67
N SER A 2 -5.00 -20.20 -1.32
CA SER A 2 -4.18 -18.98 -1.20
C SER A 2 -3.78 -18.51 -2.60
N LEU A 3 -3.84 -17.20 -2.82
CA LEU A 3 -3.37 -16.53 -4.02
C LEU A 3 -2.08 -15.80 -3.67
N LYS A 4 -1.03 -15.99 -4.46
CA LYS A 4 0.25 -15.29 -4.33
C LYS A 4 0.34 -14.22 -5.41
N PHE A 5 0.80 -13.02 -5.00
CA PHE A 5 0.98 -11.87 -5.88
C PHE A 5 2.39 -11.32 -5.73
N GLU A 6 2.92 -10.83 -6.84
CA GLU A 6 4.15 -10.06 -6.90
C GLU A 6 3.80 -8.60 -7.20
N VAL A 7 4.55 -7.68 -6.60
CA VAL A 7 4.42 -6.24 -6.81
C VAL A 7 5.76 -5.70 -7.28
N ASP A 8 5.77 -5.03 -8.43
CA ASP A 8 6.92 -4.27 -8.90
C ASP A 8 6.73 -2.80 -8.54
N PHE A 9 7.67 -2.24 -7.77
CA PHE A 9 7.64 -0.84 -7.39
C PHE A 9 8.37 -0.01 -8.44
N LEU A 10 7.64 0.81 -9.17
CA LEU A 10 8.19 1.65 -10.24
C LEU A 10 8.74 2.99 -9.74
N THR A 11 8.34 3.39 -8.54
CA THR A 11 8.72 4.64 -7.90
C THR A 11 8.90 4.41 -6.40
N PRO A 12 9.58 5.33 -5.67
CA PRO A 12 9.54 5.34 -4.22
C PRO A 12 8.10 5.42 -3.71
N PHE A 13 7.83 4.79 -2.60
CA PHE A 13 6.52 4.80 -1.97
C PHE A 13 6.59 5.24 -0.51
N VAL A 14 5.47 5.74 -0.01
CA VAL A 14 5.27 6.12 1.38
C VAL A 14 3.95 5.55 1.87
N ILE A 15 4.02 4.74 2.92
CA ILE A 15 2.84 4.38 3.71
C ILE A 15 3.11 4.90 5.12
N SER A 16 2.43 5.99 5.47
CA SER A 16 2.64 6.64 6.74
C SER A 16 2.19 5.75 7.90
N SER A 17 3.02 5.64 8.93
CA SER A 17 2.66 4.99 10.19
C SER A 17 1.59 5.76 10.98
N GLY A 18 1.29 6.99 10.58
CA GLY A 18 0.42 7.90 11.34
C GLY A 18 1.08 8.50 12.57
N LYS A 19 2.36 8.24 12.82
CA LYS A 19 3.14 8.83 13.91
C LYS A 19 4.03 9.94 13.34
N ALA A 20 4.12 11.05 14.06
CA ALA A 20 5.10 12.10 13.79
C ALA A 20 6.32 11.88 14.68
N LEU A 21 7.49 12.19 14.16
CA LEU A 21 8.75 12.31 14.91
C LEU A 21 9.24 13.75 14.81
N ASP A 22 10.10 14.16 15.74
CA ASP A 22 10.67 15.51 15.73
C ASP A 22 11.32 15.82 14.37
N GLY A 23 10.77 16.83 13.68
CA GLY A 23 11.24 17.27 12.37
C GLY A 23 10.72 16.45 11.17
N LEU A 24 9.86 15.45 11.38
CA LEU A 24 9.26 14.66 10.33
C LEU A 24 7.74 14.62 10.46
N ASP A 25 7.04 15.07 9.43
CA ASP A 25 5.58 15.08 9.36
C ASP A 25 5.02 13.69 9.01
N HIS A 26 5.81 12.91 8.26
CA HIS A 26 5.45 11.56 7.85
C HIS A 26 6.58 10.58 8.13
N THR A 27 6.28 9.57 8.91
CA THR A 27 7.19 8.46 9.19
C THR A 27 6.63 7.16 8.65
N ILE A 28 7.51 6.22 8.36
CA ILE A 28 7.15 4.87 7.96
C ILE A 28 7.34 3.92 9.13
N ASP A 29 6.68 2.79 9.08
CA ASP A 29 6.96 1.67 9.97
C ASP A 29 8.07 0.82 9.33
N GLU A 30 9.26 0.81 9.94
CA GLU A 30 10.43 0.12 9.40
C GLU A 30 10.30 -1.42 9.49
N GLU A 31 9.44 -1.91 10.37
CA GLU A 31 9.15 -3.35 10.49
C GLU A 31 8.15 -3.79 9.41
N THR A 32 7.17 -2.93 9.11
CA THR A 32 6.10 -3.24 8.17
C THR A 32 5.94 -2.12 7.16
N LEU A 33 6.82 -2.09 6.16
CA LEU A 33 6.86 -1.03 5.14
C LEU A 33 5.59 -0.92 4.31
N PHE A 34 4.92 -2.05 4.06
CA PHE A 34 3.70 -2.11 3.29
C PHE A 34 2.70 -3.07 3.97
N PRO A 35 1.88 -2.56 4.90
CA PRO A 35 0.97 -3.38 5.68
C PRO A 35 -0.21 -3.90 4.87
N SER A 36 -0.73 -5.04 5.25
CA SER A 36 -1.90 -5.71 4.66
C SER A 36 -3.14 -4.82 4.57
N SER A 37 -3.30 -3.92 5.53
CA SER A 37 -4.38 -2.93 5.51
C SER A 37 -4.27 -1.96 4.33
N ALA A 38 -3.05 -1.54 3.97
CA ALA A 38 -2.80 -0.69 2.81
C ALA A 38 -2.99 -1.47 1.51
N VAL A 39 -2.50 -2.73 1.42
CA VAL A 39 -2.76 -3.63 0.28
C VAL A 39 -4.26 -3.73 0.03
N LYS A 40 -5.01 -4.12 1.06
CA LYS A 40 -6.46 -4.29 0.99
C LYS A 40 -7.17 -3.00 0.59
N GLY A 41 -6.74 -1.86 1.17
CA GLY A 41 -7.30 -0.55 0.87
C GLY A 41 -7.09 -0.14 -0.59
N LEU A 42 -5.90 -0.34 -1.13
CA LEU A 42 -5.56 -0.03 -2.53
C LEU A 42 -6.33 -0.91 -3.51
N LEU A 43 -6.34 -2.23 -3.30
CA LEU A 43 -7.09 -3.14 -4.16
C LEU A 43 -8.59 -2.85 -4.15
N ARG A 44 -9.14 -2.54 -2.97
CA ARG A 44 -10.55 -2.13 -2.84
C ARG A 44 -10.84 -0.83 -3.59
N ALA A 45 -9.98 0.17 -3.46
CA ALA A 45 -10.13 1.43 -4.16
C ALA A 45 -10.04 1.25 -5.68
N HIS A 46 -9.10 0.43 -6.15
CA HIS A 46 -8.96 0.07 -7.56
C HIS A 46 -10.22 -0.63 -8.09
N ALA A 47 -10.73 -1.64 -7.37
CA ALA A 47 -11.96 -2.34 -7.74
C ALA A 47 -13.17 -1.40 -7.86
N LEU A 48 -13.30 -0.44 -6.93
CA LEU A 48 -14.42 0.51 -6.93
C LEU A 48 -14.31 1.59 -7.99
N HIS A 49 -13.14 2.23 -8.11
CA HIS A 49 -13.00 3.49 -8.84
C HIS A 49 -12.42 3.31 -10.24
N TRP A 50 -11.60 2.29 -10.47
CA TRP A 50 -11.00 2.02 -11.77
C TRP A 50 -11.75 0.94 -12.54
N LEU A 51 -12.07 -0.17 -11.88
CA LEU A 51 -12.84 -1.24 -12.50
C LEU A 51 -14.35 -0.99 -12.48
N GLY A 52 -14.82 -0.03 -11.70
CA GLY A 52 -16.25 0.32 -11.61
C GLY A 52 -17.13 -0.82 -11.08
N LEU A 53 -16.59 -1.73 -10.27
CA LEU A 53 -17.32 -2.87 -9.78
C LEU A 53 -18.44 -2.46 -8.80
N PRO A 54 -19.57 -3.20 -8.75
CA PRO A 54 -20.66 -2.92 -7.83
C PRO A 54 -20.19 -2.91 -6.37
N LYS A 55 -20.63 -1.91 -5.60
CA LYS A 55 -20.28 -1.75 -4.17
C LYS A 55 -20.61 -2.98 -3.33
N THR A 56 -21.68 -3.71 -3.67
CA THR A 56 -22.08 -4.96 -3.01
C THR A 56 -21.01 -6.03 -3.20
N LEU A 57 -20.58 -6.27 -4.44
CA LEU A 57 -19.55 -7.25 -4.76
C LEU A 57 -18.20 -6.90 -4.10
N VAL A 58 -17.80 -5.63 -4.18
CA VAL A 58 -16.58 -5.17 -3.51
C VAL A 58 -16.69 -5.34 -1.99
N GLY A 59 -17.87 -5.10 -1.41
CA GLY A 59 -18.14 -5.33 0.00
C GLY A 59 -18.08 -6.80 0.40
N GLU A 60 -18.47 -7.73 -0.47
CA GLU A 60 -18.36 -9.17 -0.23
C GLU A 60 -16.90 -9.63 -0.23
N VAL A 61 -16.09 -9.13 -1.15
CA VAL A 61 -14.67 -9.49 -1.28
C VAL A 61 -13.82 -8.82 -0.20
N PHE A 62 -13.93 -7.50 -0.05
CA PHE A 62 -13.05 -6.72 0.82
C PHE A 62 -13.64 -6.43 2.21
N GLY A 63 -14.87 -6.84 2.44
CA GLY A 63 -15.58 -6.52 3.68
C GLY A 63 -16.23 -5.14 3.67
N THR A 64 -17.07 -4.93 4.65
CA THR A 64 -17.80 -3.68 4.93
C THR A 64 -17.55 -3.22 6.37
N ALA A 65 -18.06 -2.05 6.75
CA ALA A 65 -17.99 -1.59 8.13
C ALA A 65 -18.71 -2.50 9.13
N ARG A 66 -19.66 -3.32 8.65
CA ARG A 66 -20.48 -4.21 9.49
C ARG A 66 -20.02 -5.67 9.46
N LYS A 67 -19.36 -6.08 8.39
CA LYS A 67 -18.90 -7.46 8.19
C LYS A 67 -17.48 -7.45 7.65
N GLY A 68 -16.56 -8.15 8.32
CA GLY A 68 -15.21 -8.37 7.84
C GLY A 68 -15.18 -9.16 6.52
N SER A 69 -14.05 -9.16 5.86
CA SER A 69 -13.78 -10.01 4.69
C SER A 69 -13.46 -11.43 5.15
N ASP A 70 -13.92 -12.40 4.41
CA ASP A 70 -13.48 -13.80 4.56
C ASP A 70 -12.11 -14.05 3.87
N TRP A 71 -11.52 -13.02 3.26
CA TRP A 71 -10.18 -13.04 2.69
C TRP A 71 -9.19 -12.35 3.63
N ILE A 72 -8.11 -13.05 3.96
CA ILE A 72 -7.01 -12.57 4.79
C ILE A 72 -5.87 -12.11 3.88
N PHE A 73 -5.44 -10.88 4.05
CA PHE A 73 -4.34 -10.26 3.31
C PHE A 73 -3.08 -10.28 4.18
N SER A 74 -1.96 -10.69 3.62
CA SER A 74 -0.67 -10.54 4.27
C SER A 74 -0.09 -9.15 4.04
N ASP A 75 0.88 -8.77 4.87
CA ASP A 75 1.77 -7.67 4.57
C ASP A 75 2.60 -7.99 3.32
N VAL A 76 3.12 -6.97 2.65
CA VAL A 76 4.04 -7.17 1.52
C VAL A 76 5.44 -7.43 2.07
N ALA A 77 5.98 -8.61 1.78
CA ALA A 77 7.39 -8.91 2.00
C ALA A 77 8.20 -8.22 0.90
N VAL A 78 8.85 -7.11 1.26
CA VAL A 78 9.61 -6.28 0.32
C VAL A 78 11.01 -6.83 0.18
N GLU A 79 11.45 -7.12 -1.04
CA GLU A 79 12.82 -7.55 -1.33
C GLU A 79 13.77 -6.37 -1.30
N ARG A 80 14.90 -6.53 -0.60
CA ARG A 80 16.01 -5.59 -0.69
C ARG A 80 16.62 -5.69 -2.09
N VAL A 81 16.77 -4.56 -2.74
CA VAL A 81 17.49 -4.49 -4.02
C VAL A 81 18.97 -4.79 -3.75
N GLY A 82 19.47 -5.89 -4.30
CA GLY A 82 20.88 -6.29 -4.14
C GLY A 82 21.85 -5.29 -4.76
N THR A 83 22.95 -5.07 -4.07
CA THR A 83 24.30 -4.66 -4.48
C THR A 83 24.50 -4.07 -5.88
N GLY A 84 23.75 -3.08 -6.26
CA GLY A 84 24.02 -2.20 -7.39
C GLY A 84 24.15 -0.77 -6.87
N VAL A 85 24.56 0.15 -7.72
CA VAL A 85 24.83 1.57 -7.41
C VAL A 85 23.72 2.31 -6.65
N LEU A 86 22.56 1.70 -6.47
CA LEU A 86 21.49 2.08 -5.56
C LEU A 86 21.56 1.23 -4.28
N GLN A 87 22.54 1.51 -3.45
CA GLN A 87 22.70 0.92 -2.11
C GLN A 87 21.59 1.35 -1.12
N HIS A 88 20.52 1.90 -1.60
CA HIS A 88 19.36 2.27 -0.80
C HIS A 88 18.31 1.17 -0.92
N GLY A 89 18.68 -0.06 -0.53
CA GLY A 89 17.72 -1.12 -0.31
C GLY A 89 16.53 -0.58 0.49
N VAL A 90 15.71 -1.34 1.02
CA VAL A 90 14.49 -0.98 1.76
C VAL A 90 14.66 0.10 2.86
N GLU A 91 15.85 0.67 3.02
CA GLU A 91 16.11 1.73 4.00
C GLU A 91 15.34 3.02 3.66
N PRO A 92 14.71 3.63 4.68
CA PRO A 92 14.00 4.88 4.51
C PRO A 92 14.93 6.00 4.03
N SER A 93 14.54 6.71 2.99
CA SER A 93 15.19 7.95 2.59
C SER A 93 14.31 9.14 2.95
N LEU A 94 14.96 10.28 3.19
CA LEU A 94 14.24 11.52 3.47
C LEU A 94 13.80 12.19 2.17
N TRP A 95 12.60 12.74 2.18
CA TRP A 95 12.11 13.63 1.14
C TRP A 95 11.53 14.90 1.75
N ASN A 96 11.58 15.98 0.99
CA ASN A 96 11.02 17.25 1.38
C ASN A 96 10.09 17.78 0.29
N ARG A 97 8.97 18.36 0.69
CA ARG A 97 8.06 19.12 -0.18
C ARG A 97 7.84 20.49 0.41
N VAL A 98 7.72 21.48 -0.45
CA VAL A 98 7.35 22.82 -0.08
C VAL A 98 6.18 23.27 -0.94
N ARG A 99 5.19 23.91 -0.33
CA ARG A 99 4.16 24.60 -1.08
C ARG A 99 4.73 25.91 -1.56
N VAL A 100 4.46 26.26 -2.80
CA VAL A 100 4.81 27.54 -3.39
C VAL A 100 3.56 28.35 -3.63
N ASP A 101 3.68 29.68 -3.48
CA ASP A 101 2.62 30.63 -3.82
C ASP A 101 2.49 30.81 -5.35
N GLU A 102 1.56 31.64 -5.77
CA GLU A 102 1.32 31.97 -7.18
C GLU A 102 2.53 32.62 -7.89
N ASN A 103 3.49 33.15 -7.13
CA ASN A 103 4.73 33.74 -7.63
C ASN A 103 5.93 32.77 -7.60
N GLY A 104 5.69 31.50 -7.24
CA GLY A 104 6.73 30.48 -7.13
C GLY A 104 7.62 30.60 -5.90
N ARG A 105 7.22 31.38 -4.88
CA ARG A 105 7.94 31.50 -3.60
C ARG A 105 7.42 30.48 -2.61
N ALA A 106 8.33 29.96 -1.79
CA ALA A 106 7.96 29.07 -0.72
C ALA A 106 7.02 29.76 0.28
N GLU A 107 5.86 29.18 0.55
CA GLU A 107 4.97 29.65 1.61
C GLU A 107 5.61 29.41 2.97
N GLU A 108 5.40 30.33 3.90
CA GLU A 108 5.90 30.21 5.27
C GLU A 108 5.27 28.99 5.95
N ARG A 109 6.08 28.17 6.63
CA ARG A 109 5.68 26.95 7.32
C ARG A 109 5.08 25.86 6.42
N ALA A 110 5.34 25.90 5.14
CA ALA A 110 4.82 24.93 4.17
C ALA A 110 5.83 23.83 3.80
N LEU A 111 6.97 23.75 4.51
CA LEU A 111 7.91 22.66 4.37
C LEU A 111 7.35 21.42 5.06
N VAL A 112 7.19 20.35 4.29
CA VAL A 112 6.80 19.03 4.78
C VAL A 112 7.99 18.09 4.57
N ALA A 113 8.44 17.46 5.63
CA ALA A 113 9.50 16.47 5.60
C ALA A 113 8.94 15.07 5.90
N GLY A 114 9.44 14.05 5.24
CA GLY A 114 8.99 12.71 5.47
C GLY A 114 10.00 11.66 5.03
N GLN A 115 9.70 10.42 5.41
CA GLN A 115 10.44 9.24 5.01
C GLN A 115 9.76 8.58 3.82
N GLN A 116 10.53 7.98 2.94
CA GLN A 116 10.05 7.16 1.82
C GLN A 116 10.91 5.91 1.67
N CYS A 117 10.36 4.89 1.03
CA CYS A 117 11.07 3.66 0.74
C CYS A 117 11.26 3.46 -0.76
N TRP A 118 12.39 2.88 -1.11
CA TRP A 118 12.65 2.29 -2.41
C TRP A 118 12.68 0.79 -2.30
N ALA A 119 11.93 0.14 -3.17
CA ALA A 119 12.01 -1.30 -3.35
C ALA A 119 11.83 -1.61 -4.83
N ALA A 120 12.44 -2.69 -5.32
CA ALA A 120 12.23 -3.15 -6.68
C ALA A 120 11.01 -4.05 -6.74
N ARG A 121 10.86 -4.94 -5.77
CA ARG A 121 9.84 -5.97 -5.78
C ARG A 121 9.37 -6.31 -4.38
N GLY A 122 8.15 -6.81 -4.29
CA GLY A 122 7.60 -7.39 -3.07
C GLY A 122 6.62 -8.52 -3.39
N GLU A 123 6.32 -9.32 -2.39
CA GLU A 123 5.35 -10.41 -2.50
C GLU A 123 4.33 -10.33 -1.37
N PHE A 124 3.08 -10.66 -1.68
CA PHE A 124 2.04 -10.83 -0.66
C PHE A 124 1.09 -11.97 -1.03
N THR A 125 0.32 -12.42 -0.05
CA THR A 125 -0.66 -13.47 -0.22
C THR A 125 -2.05 -13.02 0.20
N ILE A 126 -3.06 -13.56 -0.47
CA ILE A 126 -4.46 -13.44 -0.08
C ILE A 126 -5.01 -14.84 0.13
N ALA A 127 -5.36 -15.18 1.36
CA ALA A 127 -5.84 -16.48 1.75
C ALA A 127 -7.34 -16.47 2.04
N TRP A 128 -8.04 -17.54 1.64
CA TRP A 128 -9.44 -17.75 1.97
C TRP A 128 -9.58 -18.38 3.35
N ASP A 129 -10.32 -17.74 4.24
CA ASP A 129 -10.64 -18.19 5.59
C ASP A 129 -12.15 -18.46 5.80
N GLY A 130 -12.94 -18.31 4.74
CA GLY A 130 -14.37 -18.60 4.78
C GLY A 130 -14.68 -20.10 4.77
N ARG A 131 -15.95 -20.44 5.05
CA ARG A 131 -16.42 -21.81 5.00
C ARG A 131 -16.55 -22.29 3.55
N GLY A 132 -16.04 -23.51 3.28
CA GLY A 132 -16.12 -24.13 1.95
C GLY A 132 -15.17 -23.50 0.92
N GLU A 133 -15.47 -23.71 -0.34
CA GLU A 133 -14.69 -23.15 -1.44
C GLU A 133 -14.99 -21.65 -1.65
N PRO A 134 -13.98 -20.86 -1.98
CA PRO A 134 -14.19 -19.44 -2.28
C PRO A 134 -15.02 -19.26 -3.55
N PRO A 135 -15.92 -18.28 -3.61
CA PRO A 135 -16.66 -17.96 -4.82
C PRO A 135 -15.71 -17.60 -5.97
N LYS A 136 -15.91 -18.21 -7.14
CA LYS A 136 -15.08 -17.96 -8.33
C LYS A 136 -15.04 -16.48 -8.72
N LEU A 137 -16.14 -15.77 -8.53
CA LEU A 137 -16.25 -14.35 -8.81
C LEU A 137 -15.31 -13.52 -7.90
N HIS A 138 -15.16 -13.89 -6.62
CA HIS A 138 -14.22 -13.23 -5.70
C HIS A 138 -12.78 -13.38 -6.18
N ILE A 139 -12.40 -14.58 -6.66
CA ILE A 139 -11.06 -14.83 -7.20
C ILE A 139 -10.80 -13.95 -8.43
N LEU A 140 -11.79 -13.81 -9.31
CA LEU A 140 -11.66 -12.93 -10.49
C LEU A 140 -11.49 -11.46 -10.07
N VAL A 141 -12.26 -10.98 -9.10
CA VAL A 141 -12.14 -9.62 -8.58
C VAL A 141 -10.75 -9.39 -8.00
N LEU A 142 -10.23 -10.32 -7.16
CA LEU A 142 -8.91 -10.19 -6.53
C LEU A 142 -7.76 -10.22 -7.53
N ARG A 143 -7.93 -10.91 -8.67
CA ARG A 143 -6.92 -10.94 -9.74
C ARG A 143 -6.99 -9.73 -10.67
N ALA A 144 -8.14 -9.08 -10.76
CA ALA A 144 -8.36 -7.91 -11.60
C ALA A 144 -8.07 -6.59 -10.87
N ALA A 145 -8.22 -6.60 -9.53
CA ALA A 145 -7.95 -5.43 -8.69
C ALA A 145 -6.46 -5.20 -8.49
#